data_37818b52bbf7705c945b3e2b74941072
#
_entry.id   37818b52bbf7705c945b3e2b74941072
#
_cell.length_a   1.000
_cell.length_b   1.000
_cell.length_c   1.000
_cell.angle_alpha   90.00
_cell.angle_beta   90.00
_cell.angle_gamma   90.00
#
_symmetry.space_group_name_H-M   'P 1'
#
loop_
_entity.id
_entity.type
_entity.pdbx_description
1 polymer ?
#
loop_
_entity_poly.entity_id
_entity_poly.type
_entity_poly.pdbx_seq_one_letter_code
_entity_poly.pdbx_strand_id
1 'polypeptide(L)'
;ATPDPDMFQVYYSDIANGGKEPGGSNYMYQIEDPKLDEMILQARESIDQEYRKTMYKACLDEIIDWACEVPIYQRQEVTTFSSERINVDTITPDMTSFYKWYVEIQNLQLSK
;
A
#
# COMPACT_ATOMS: atom_id res chain seq x y z
N ALA A 1 3.84 -4.03 -6.03
CA ALA A 1 3.21 -3.51 -4.83
C ALA A 1 2.95 -4.66 -3.84
N THR A 2 3.10 -4.41 -2.58
CA THR A 2 2.96 -5.37 -1.48
C THR A 2 1.72 -5.02 -0.64
N PRO A 3 1.21 -5.93 0.22
CA PRO A 3 0.16 -5.59 1.18
C PRO A 3 0.60 -4.54 2.20
N ASP A 4 1.90 -4.44 2.46
CA ASP A 4 2.49 -3.43 3.31
C ASP A 4 2.55 -2.08 2.58
N PRO A 5 2.11 -0.97 3.18
CA PRO A 5 2.16 0.37 2.58
C PRO A 5 3.56 0.97 2.53
N ASP A 6 4.62 0.16 2.49
CA ASP A 6 6.01 0.58 2.44
C ASP A 6 6.28 1.51 1.24
N MET A 7 6.73 2.71 1.53
CA MET A 7 7.00 3.76 0.56
C MET A 7 8.46 3.84 0.13
N PHE A 8 9.34 3.03 0.73
CA PHE A 8 10.78 3.09 0.51
C PHE A 8 11.15 2.93 -0.96
N GLN A 9 10.61 1.94 -1.63
CA GLN A 9 10.97 1.61 -3.01
C GLN A 9 10.67 2.74 -4.01
N VAL A 10 9.73 3.61 -3.69
CA VAL A 10 9.21 4.61 -4.64
C VAL A 10 9.66 6.03 -4.29
N TYR A 11 9.74 6.35 -2.99
CA TYR A 11 9.93 7.73 -2.53
C TYR A 11 11.19 7.98 -1.72
N TYR A 12 11.85 6.93 -1.22
CA TYR A 12 13.12 7.11 -0.50
C TYR A 12 14.20 7.62 -1.45
N SER A 13 14.89 8.70 -1.08
CA SER A 13 15.81 9.38 -2.00
C SER A 13 17.01 8.51 -2.42
N ASP A 14 17.54 7.71 -1.50
CA ASP A 14 18.65 6.75 -1.71
C ASP A 14 19.76 7.24 -2.65
N ILE A 15 20.12 8.50 -2.52
CA ILE A 15 21.06 9.17 -3.43
C ILE A 15 22.40 8.42 -3.47
N ALA A 16 22.83 7.89 -2.32
CA ALA A 16 24.09 7.16 -2.19
C ALA A 16 24.14 5.89 -3.07
N ASN A 17 22.98 5.29 -3.38
CA ASN A 17 22.86 4.06 -4.17
C ASN A 17 22.21 4.31 -5.54
N GLY A 18 22.21 5.55 -6.03
CA GLY A 18 21.65 5.89 -7.31
C GLY A 18 20.12 5.90 -7.38
N GLY A 19 19.46 6.30 -6.30
CA GLY A 19 18.00 6.35 -6.24
C GLY A 19 17.32 7.12 -7.37
N LYS A 20 18.01 8.13 -7.92
CA LYS A 20 17.54 8.94 -9.05
C LYS A 20 17.94 8.43 -10.44
N GLU A 21 18.81 7.44 -10.51
CA GLU A 21 19.23 6.84 -11.78
C GLU A 21 18.12 5.89 -12.33
N PRO A 22 18.10 5.63 -13.64
CA PRO A 22 17.15 4.69 -14.22
C PRO A 22 17.17 3.33 -13.51
N GLY A 23 16.02 2.93 -12.94
CA GLY A 23 15.89 1.72 -12.13
C GLY A 23 16.13 1.91 -10.64
N GLY A 24 16.54 3.10 -10.19
CA GLY A 24 16.63 3.45 -8.76
C GLY A 24 15.25 3.66 -8.12
N SER A 25 15.22 3.63 -6.79
CA SER A 25 13.98 3.70 -6.01
C SER A 25 13.20 4.99 -6.22
N ASN A 26 13.87 6.12 -6.40
CA ASN A 26 13.27 7.45 -6.55
C ASN A 26 13.37 8.01 -7.98
N TYR A 27 13.56 7.14 -8.97
CA TYR A 27 13.78 7.56 -10.35
C TYR A 27 12.61 8.36 -10.95
N MET A 28 11.37 7.99 -10.62
CA MET A 28 10.19 8.62 -11.21
C MET A 28 9.93 10.03 -10.66
N TYR A 29 10.12 10.23 -9.36
CA TYR A 29 9.70 11.45 -8.66
C TYR A 29 10.83 12.40 -8.35
N GLN A 30 12.06 11.90 -8.24
CA GLN A 30 13.26 12.72 -7.99
C GLN A 30 13.20 13.53 -6.69
N ILE A 31 12.45 13.04 -5.67
CA ILE A 31 12.32 13.70 -4.39
C ILE A 31 13.64 13.60 -3.62
N GLU A 32 14.10 14.71 -3.05
CA GLU A 32 15.22 14.78 -2.10
C GLU A 32 14.73 15.47 -0.81
N ASP A 33 14.18 14.68 0.08
CA ASP A 33 13.65 15.18 1.34
C ASP A 33 14.15 14.32 2.51
N PRO A 34 15.15 14.81 3.26
CA PRO A 34 15.66 14.07 4.41
C PRO A 34 14.61 13.80 5.50
N LYS A 35 13.59 14.67 5.63
CA LYS A 35 12.50 14.46 6.58
C LYS A 35 11.61 13.30 6.14
N LEU A 36 11.26 13.24 4.85
CA LEU A 36 10.50 12.13 4.28
C LEU A 36 11.29 10.82 4.38
N ASP A 37 12.58 10.85 4.07
CA ASP A 37 13.47 9.69 4.18
C ASP A 37 13.50 9.13 5.61
N GLU A 38 13.65 10.00 6.61
CA GLU A 38 13.65 9.61 8.03
C GLU A 38 12.31 8.97 8.42
N MET A 39 11.19 9.59 8.06
CA MET A 39 9.86 9.06 8.37
C MET A 39 9.61 7.69 7.72
N ILE A 40 10.05 7.47 6.48
CA ILE A 40 9.96 6.19 5.79
C ILE A 40 10.74 5.11 6.54
N LEU A 41 11.98 5.40 6.95
CA LEU A 41 12.82 4.46 7.70
C LEU A 41 12.21 4.12 9.06
N GLN A 42 11.76 5.12 9.81
CA GLN A 42 11.11 4.92 11.11
C GLN A 42 9.85 4.06 10.99
N ALA A 43 9.03 4.25 9.95
CA ALA A 43 7.86 3.43 9.72
C ALA A 43 8.22 1.97 9.40
N ARG A 44 9.30 1.73 8.65
CA ARG A 44 9.77 0.37 8.31
C ARG A 44 10.33 -0.39 9.51
N GLU A 45 11.03 0.30 10.41
CA GLU A 45 11.69 -0.31 11.56
C GLU A 45 10.72 -0.67 12.69
N SER A 46 9.54 -0.05 12.72
CA SER A 46 8.57 -0.27 13.79
C SER A 46 7.69 -1.50 13.55
N ILE A 47 7.42 -2.25 14.61
CA ILE A 47 6.41 -3.32 14.63
C ILE A 47 5.05 -2.85 15.17
N ASP A 48 4.99 -1.63 15.70
CA ASP A 48 3.75 -1.02 16.21
C ASP A 48 2.90 -0.52 15.02
N GLN A 49 1.75 -1.15 14.82
CA GLN A 49 0.86 -0.85 13.69
C GLN A 49 0.28 0.56 13.74
N GLU A 50 -0.08 1.07 14.90
CA GLU A 50 -0.64 2.42 15.03
C GLU A 50 0.43 3.49 14.81
N TYR A 51 1.64 3.24 15.30
CA TYR A 51 2.78 4.10 15.00
C TYR A 51 3.07 4.12 13.49
N ARG A 52 3.16 2.95 12.85
CA ARG A 52 3.40 2.84 11.40
C ARG A 52 2.33 3.56 10.59
N LYS A 53 1.07 3.37 10.93
CA LYS A 53 -0.07 4.05 10.29
C LYS A 53 0.05 5.58 10.37
N THR A 54 0.43 6.09 11.55
CA THR A 54 0.64 7.52 11.77
C THR A 54 1.80 8.05 10.92
N MET A 55 2.91 7.32 10.88
CA MET A 55 4.09 7.71 10.11
C MET A 55 3.83 7.67 8.61
N TYR A 56 3.19 6.60 8.09
CA TYR A 56 2.85 6.56 6.66
C TYR A 56 1.84 7.62 6.26
N LYS A 57 0.93 8.00 7.16
CA LYS A 57 0.05 9.14 6.91
C LYS A 57 0.85 10.43 6.78
N ALA A 58 1.82 10.67 7.67
CA ALA A 58 2.69 11.84 7.59
C ALA A 58 3.55 11.83 6.30
N CYS A 59 4.05 10.67 5.88
CA CYS A 59 4.74 10.52 4.60
C CYS A 59 3.83 10.90 3.41
N LEU A 60 2.57 10.47 3.42
CA LEU A 60 1.61 10.84 2.37
C LEU A 60 1.35 12.34 2.32
N ASP A 61 1.20 12.98 3.47
CA ASP A 61 1.01 14.43 3.56
C ASP A 61 2.23 15.17 2.94
N GLU A 62 3.46 14.72 3.23
CA GLU A 62 4.70 15.27 2.66
C GLU A 62 4.79 15.05 1.13
N ILE A 63 4.45 13.85 0.65
CA ILE A 63 4.44 13.53 -0.78
C ILE A 63 3.43 14.40 -1.55
N ILE A 64 2.27 14.67 -0.95
CA ILE A 64 1.27 15.57 -1.52
C ILE A 64 1.80 17.00 -1.59
N ASP A 65 2.51 17.46 -0.56
CA ASP A 65 3.12 18.80 -0.56
C ASP A 65 4.20 18.95 -1.63
N TRP A 66 4.92 17.89 -1.95
CA TRP A 66 5.83 17.85 -3.11
C TRP A 66 5.11 17.96 -4.46
N ALA A 67 3.80 17.73 -4.49
CA ALA A 67 2.95 17.80 -5.69
C ALA A 67 3.47 16.99 -6.89
N CYS A 68 4.20 15.91 -6.62
CA CYS A 68 4.71 14.99 -7.66
C CYS A 68 3.64 14.02 -8.17
N GLU A 69 2.52 13.88 -7.45
CA GLU A 69 1.37 13.05 -7.81
C GLU A 69 0.05 13.81 -7.62
N VAL A 70 -0.90 13.53 -8.49
CA VAL A 70 -2.29 14.00 -8.36
C VAL A 70 -3.20 12.78 -8.28
N PRO A 71 -3.64 12.35 -7.09
CA PRO A 71 -4.57 11.24 -6.95
C PRO A 71 -5.90 11.56 -7.62
N ILE A 72 -6.33 10.76 -8.59
CA ILE A 72 -7.57 10.98 -9.35
C ILE A 72 -8.67 10.03 -8.88
N TYR A 73 -8.35 8.75 -8.69
CA TYR A 73 -9.30 7.74 -8.24
C TYR A 73 -8.60 6.55 -7.60
N GLN A 74 -9.32 5.85 -6.76
CA GLN A 74 -8.91 4.55 -6.24
C GLN A 74 -9.67 3.46 -6.97
N ARG A 75 -8.94 2.51 -7.55
CA ARG A 75 -9.53 1.32 -8.17
C ARG A 75 -10.17 0.44 -7.11
N GLN A 76 -11.41 0.01 -7.36
CA GLN A 76 -12.08 -1.02 -6.57
C GLN A 76 -11.89 -2.39 -7.18
N GLU A 77 -11.65 -3.39 -6.35
CA GLU A 77 -11.70 -4.79 -6.78
C GLU A 77 -13.15 -5.27 -6.70
N VAL A 78 -13.59 -5.93 -7.76
CA VAL A 78 -14.93 -6.50 -7.86
C VAL A 78 -14.83 -7.99 -8.12
N THR A 79 -15.48 -8.77 -7.26
CA THR A 79 -15.63 -10.22 -7.44
C THR A 79 -17.11 -10.55 -7.54
N THR A 80 -17.49 -11.21 -8.61
CA THR A 80 -18.87 -11.68 -8.81
C THR A 80 -18.98 -13.17 -8.51
N PHE A 81 -20.05 -13.56 -7.83
CA PHE A 81 -20.34 -14.94 -7.47
C PHE A 81 -21.85 -15.19 -7.44
N SER A 82 -22.25 -16.46 -7.42
CA SER A 82 -23.67 -16.84 -7.29
C SER A 82 -24.10 -16.83 -5.84
N SER A 83 -24.98 -15.91 -5.46
CA SER A 83 -25.58 -15.85 -4.11
C SER A 83 -26.47 -17.06 -3.80
N GLU A 84 -26.89 -17.83 -4.80
CA GLU A 84 -27.62 -19.09 -4.60
C GLU A 84 -26.69 -20.24 -4.18
N ARG A 85 -25.40 -20.15 -4.54
CA ARG A 85 -24.42 -21.20 -4.29
C ARG A 85 -23.46 -20.89 -3.15
N ILE A 86 -23.22 -19.63 -2.89
CA ILE A 86 -22.26 -19.16 -1.89
C ILE A 86 -23.04 -18.45 -0.76
N ASN A 87 -22.76 -18.85 0.46
CA ASN A 87 -23.25 -18.12 1.62
C ASN A 87 -22.49 -16.79 1.73
N VAL A 88 -23.17 -15.69 1.40
CA VAL A 88 -22.58 -14.34 1.32
C VAL A 88 -21.96 -13.87 2.63
N ASP A 89 -22.48 -14.33 3.77
CA ASP A 89 -21.97 -13.96 5.10
C ASP A 89 -20.59 -14.56 5.41
N THR A 90 -20.13 -15.49 4.58
CA THR A 90 -18.84 -16.16 4.75
C THR A 90 -17.75 -15.65 3.79
N ILE A 91 -18.08 -14.64 2.99
CA ILE A 91 -17.11 -14.00 2.08
C ILE A 91 -16.29 -12.99 2.87
N THR A 92 -14.97 -13.00 2.64
CA THR A 92 -14.06 -12.00 3.21
C THR A 92 -14.49 -10.59 2.81
N PRO A 93 -14.83 -9.70 3.77
CA PRO A 93 -15.40 -8.39 3.47
C PRO A 93 -14.35 -7.40 2.90
N ASP A 94 -13.10 -7.55 3.27
CA ASP A 94 -12.04 -6.57 3.03
C ASP A 94 -11.12 -6.99 1.88
N MET A 95 -11.69 -7.28 0.73
CA MET A 95 -10.89 -7.62 -0.46
C MET A 95 -10.13 -6.42 -1.00
N THR A 96 -8.86 -6.66 -1.31
CA THR A 96 -7.97 -5.68 -1.95
C THR A 96 -7.29 -6.29 -3.16
N SER A 97 -6.49 -5.52 -3.89
CA SER A 97 -5.65 -6.04 -4.97
C SER A 97 -4.68 -7.13 -4.53
N PHE A 98 -4.39 -7.23 -3.24
CA PHE A 98 -3.44 -8.18 -2.64
C PHE A 98 -4.13 -9.23 -1.77
N TYR A 99 -5.27 -8.89 -1.18
CA TYR A 99 -6.06 -9.77 -0.33
C TYR A 99 -7.31 -10.18 -1.11
N LYS A 100 -7.23 -11.31 -1.80
CA LYS A 100 -8.27 -11.79 -2.70
C LYS A 100 -9.24 -12.72 -1.97
N TRP A 101 -10.42 -12.94 -2.54
CA TRP A 101 -11.47 -13.80 -2.01
C TRP A 101 -11.01 -15.21 -1.62
N TYR A 102 -9.97 -15.74 -2.27
CA TYR A 102 -9.45 -17.08 -2.02
C TYR A 102 -8.43 -17.17 -0.88
N VAL A 103 -7.98 -16.05 -0.33
CA VAL A 103 -6.98 -16.06 0.78
C VAL A 103 -7.58 -16.74 2.02
N GLU A 104 -8.86 -16.55 2.26
CA GLU A 104 -9.61 -17.18 3.36
C GLU A 104 -10.61 -18.22 2.87
N ILE A 105 -10.27 -18.94 1.80
CA ILE A 105 -11.18 -19.90 1.17
C ILE A 105 -11.72 -20.99 2.13
N GLN A 106 -10.96 -21.28 3.18
CA GLN A 106 -11.36 -22.22 4.23
C GLN A 106 -12.60 -21.74 5.02
N ASN A 107 -12.89 -20.46 5.01
CA ASN A 107 -14.06 -19.86 5.70
C ASN A 107 -15.28 -19.83 4.79
N LEU A 108 -15.10 -19.99 3.49
CA LEU A 108 -16.18 -19.92 2.51
C LEU A 108 -17.11 -21.12 2.60
N GLN A 109 -18.40 -20.88 2.66
CA GLN A 109 -19.42 -21.94 2.74
C GLN A 109 -20.39 -21.88 1.56
N LEU A 110 -20.87 -23.04 1.17
CA LEU A 110 -21.96 -23.13 0.20
C LEU A 110 -23.30 -22.78 0.88
N SER A 111 -24.18 -22.16 0.11
CA SER A 111 -25.57 -22.00 0.52
C SER A 111 -26.24 -23.39 0.68
N LYS A 112 -27.11 -23.53 1.68
CA LYS A 112 -27.87 -24.77 1.91
C LYS A 112 -29.07 -24.85 0.97
#